data_356ec8a398dafabdb8dc4f5de6ff95a1
#
_entry.id   356ec8a398dafabdb8dc4f5de6ff95a1
#
_cell.length_a   1.000
_cell.length_b   1.000
_cell.length_c   1.000
_cell.angle_alpha   90.00
_cell.angle_beta   90.00
_cell.angle_gamma   90.00
#
_symmetry.space_group_name_H-M   'P 1'
#
loop_
_entity.id
_entity.type
_entity.pdbx_description
1 polymer ?
#
loop_
_entity_poly.entity_id
_entity_poly.type
_entity_poly.pdbx_seq_one_letter_code
_entity_poly.pdbx_strand_id
1 'polypeptide(L)'
;MLRSVLPAPAVPDNPSPTRRGRPRKTEGERDEGNRRQALIAEAARLFRSKGFDGTSTRDIAAAAGMQSGSPFYFFQSKQALLHAVMQEGMASAVAGQAQALAALGARAPAREKLRTLVRHHFEVLLGPGSDFIPVMLYEWRSLDHE
;
A
#
# COMPACT_ATOMS: atom_id res chain seq x y z
N MET A 1 -21.99 74.59 8.99
CA MET A 1 -20.72 73.97 8.65
C MET A 1 -20.93 72.47 8.55
N LEU A 2 -21.21 71.96 7.35
CA LEU A 2 -21.41 70.55 7.08
C LEU A 2 -20.05 69.93 6.72
N ARG A 3 -19.56 68.96 7.55
CA ARG A 3 -18.37 68.14 7.24
C ARG A 3 -18.81 66.98 6.35
N SER A 4 -18.35 67.06 5.12
CA SER A 4 -18.48 65.95 4.16
C SER A 4 -17.59 64.78 4.61
N VAL A 5 -18.18 63.63 4.87
CA VAL A 5 -17.46 62.38 5.18
C VAL A 5 -17.25 61.66 3.85
N LEU A 6 -16.00 61.52 3.43
CA LEU A 6 -15.59 60.74 2.28
C LEU A 6 -15.70 59.23 2.61
N PRO A 7 -16.24 58.39 1.70
CA PRO A 7 -16.24 56.94 1.91
C PRO A 7 -14.82 56.34 1.77
N ALA A 8 -14.53 55.36 2.62
CA ALA A 8 -13.28 54.62 2.62
C ALA A 8 -13.10 53.80 1.32
N PRO A 9 -11.86 53.60 0.82
CA PRO A 9 -11.62 52.82 -0.38
C PRO A 9 -11.91 51.32 -0.14
N ALA A 10 -12.57 50.70 -1.10
CA ALA A 10 -12.86 49.27 -1.11
C ALA A 10 -11.58 48.43 -1.13
N VAL A 11 -11.47 47.48 -0.20
CA VAL A 11 -10.39 46.51 -0.15
C VAL A 11 -10.61 45.50 -1.31
N PRO A 12 -9.63 45.24 -2.17
CA PRO A 12 -9.78 44.26 -3.23
C PRO A 12 -9.90 42.85 -2.62
N ASP A 13 -10.95 42.15 -3.04
CA ASP A 13 -11.23 40.76 -2.70
C ASP A 13 -10.09 39.90 -3.28
N ASN A 14 -9.22 39.36 -2.42
CA ASN A 14 -8.12 38.51 -2.80
C ASN A 14 -8.67 37.06 -2.87
N PRO A 15 -8.80 36.43 -4.05
CA PRO A 15 -9.32 35.08 -4.13
C PRO A 15 -8.39 34.12 -3.39
N SER A 16 -8.93 33.45 -2.39
CA SER A 16 -8.25 32.40 -1.64
C SER A 16 -7.61 31.38 -2.58
N PRO A 17 -6.36 30.94 -2.34
CA PRO A 17 -5.72 29.95 -3.21
C PRO A 17 -6.51 28.64 -3.15
N THR A 18 -7.11 28.28 -4.26
CA THR A 18 -7.72 26.96 -4.48
C THR A 18 -6.67 25.89 -4.18
N ARG A 19 -6.88 25.09 -3.13
CA ARG A 19 -6.09 23.90 -2.85
C ARG A 19 -6.14 23.02 -4.10
N ARG A 20 -5.05 23.01 -4.85
CA ARG A 20 -4.85 22.04 -5.95
C ARG A 20 -4.83 20.66 -5.32
N GLY A 21 -5.90 19.88 -5.55
CA GLY A 21 -5.95 18.47 -5.20
C GLY A 21 -4.77 17.74 -5.84
N ARG A 22 -4.25 16.71 -5.15
CA ARG A 22 -3.18 15.84 -5.66
C ARG A 22 -3.55 15.38 -7.07
N PRO A 23 -2.67 15.51 -8.07
CA PRO A 23 -2.95 15.08 -9.44
C PRO A 23 -3.45 13.63 -9.45
N ARG A 24 -4.52 13.35 -10.21
CA ARG A 24 -4.99 11.97 -10.43
C ARG A 24 -3.92 11.25 -11.23
N LYS A 25 -3.56 10.03 -10.80
CA LYS A 25 -2.67 9.14 -11.57
C LYS A 25 -3.19 8.96 -12.98
N THR A 26 -2.30 9.03 -13.96
CA THR A 26 -2.61 8.73 -15.37
C THR A 26 -3.01 7.25 -15.51
N GLU A 27 -3.64 6.90 -16.63
CA GLU A 27 -4.03 5.52 -16.93
C GLU A 27 -2.80 4.60 -16.98
N GLY A 28 -1.70 5.06 -17.59
CA GLY A 28 -0.42 4.35 -17.63
C GLY A 28 0.18 4.09 -16.25
N GLU A 29 0.18 5.09 -15.35
CA GLU A 29 0.67 4.92 -13.98
C GLU A 29 -0.17 3.94 -13.14
N ARG A 30 -1.48 3.83 -13.44
CA ARG A 30 -2.34 2.81 -12.80
C ARG A 30 -2.01 1.41 -13.31
N ASP A 31 -1.79 1.28 -14.61
CA ASP A 31 -1.45 0.01 -15.26
C ASP A 31 -0.10 -0.52 -14.77
N GLU A 32 0.91 0.34 -14.64
CA GLU A 32 2.21 -0.01 -14.05
C GLU A 32 2.07 -0.41 -12.59
N GLY A 33 1.28 0.33 -11.81
CA GLY A 33 1.00 0.00 -10.42
C GLY A 33 0.32 -1.36 -10.28
N ASN A 34 -0.65 -1.66 -11.12
CA ASN A 34 -1.36 -2.94 -11.13
C ASN A 34 -0.43 -4.10 -11.50
N ARG A 35 0.45 -3.92 -12.47
CA ARG A 35 1.44 -4.94 -12.88
C ARG A 35 2.46 -5.21 -11.77
N ARG A 36 2.93 -4.16 -11.11
CA ARG A 36 3.85 -4.30 -9.98
C ARG A 36 3.18 -5.06 -8.82
N GLN A 37 1.93 -4.75 -8.50
CA GLN A 37 1.17 -5.46 -7.46
C GLN A 37 0.89 -6.92 -7.82
N ALA A 38 0.60 -7.22 -9.09
CA ALA A 38 0.44 -8.58 -9.57
C ALA A 38 1.72 -9.42 -9.39
N LEU A 39 2.90 -8.83 -9.67
CA LEU A 39 4.19 -9.50 -9.43
C LEU A 39 4.40 -9.80 -7.94
N ILE A 40 4.10 -8.87 -7.06
CA ILE A 40 4.24 -9.06 -5.59
C ILE A 40 3.30 -10.16 -5.10
N ALA A 41 2.04 -10.17 -5.54
CA ALA A 41 1.06 -11.16 -5.14
C ALA A 41 1.46 -12.58 -5.60
N GLU A 42 1.87 -12.72 -6.87
CA GLU A 42 2.31 -14.02 -7.39
C GLU A 42 3.65 -14.48 -6.77
N ALA A 43 4.56 -13.55 -6.47
CA ALA A 43 5.78 -13.85 -5.73
C ALA A 43 5.46 -14.37 -4.32
N ALA A 44 4.56 -13.72 -3.60
CA ALA A 44 4.13 -14.16 -2.26
C ALA A 44 3.58 -15.59 -2.30
N ARG A 45 2.70 -15.87 -3.26
CA ARG A 45 2.11 -17.21 -3.47
C ARG A 45 3.17 -18.28 -3.79
N LEU A 46 4.11 -17.95 -4.68
CA LEU A 46 5.15 -18.89 -5.10
C LEU A 46 6.20 -19.10 -4.00
N PHE A 47 6.65 -18.05 -3.32
CA PHE A 47 7.56 -18.17 -2.18
C PHE A 47 6.94 -18.98 -1.04
N ARG A 48 5.65 -18.78 -0.76
CA ARG A 48 4.92 -19.61 0.21
C ARG A 48 4.90 -21.08 -0.19
N SER A 49 4.66 -21.40 -1.47
CA SER A 49 4.42 -22.79 -1.92
C SER A 49 5.67 -23.57 -2.28
N LYS A 50 6.72 -22.89 -2.78
CA LYS A 50 7.94 -23.50 -3.29
C LYS A 50 9.21 -23.05 -2.54
N GLY A 51 9.10 -22.10 -1.62
CA GLY A 51 10.22 -21.42 -0.98
C GLY A 51 10.90 -20.41 -1.90
N PHE A 52 11.77 -19.59 -1.31
CA PHE A 52 12.53 -18.58 -2.05
C PHE A 52 13.47 -19.24 -3.09
N ASP A 53 14.25 -20.24 -2.66
CA ASP A 53 15.21 -20.90 -3.55
C ASP A 53 14.53 -21.68 -4.67
N GLY A 54 13.38 -22.31 -4.40
CA GLY A 54 12.59 -23.06 -5.37
C GLY A 54 11.78 -22.23 -6.36
N THR A 55 11.85 -20.88 -6.26
CA THR A 55 11.09 -19.96 -7.11
C THR A 55 12.02 -19.14 -7.98
N SER A 56 11.79 -19.10 -9.30
CA SER A 56 12.52 -18.24 -10.22
C SER A 56 11.73 -16.96 -10.56
N THR A 57 12.42 -15.90 -10.96
CA THR A 57 11.77 -14.68 -11.46
C THR A 57 10.96 -14.93 -12.73
N ARG A 58 11.34 -15.96 -13.53
CA ARG A 58 10.59 -16.39 -14.71
C ARG A 58 9.25 -17.00 -14.31
N ASP A 59 9.22 -17.84 -13.26
CA ASP A 59 7.98 -18.44 -12.76
C ASP A 59 7.02 -17.36 -12.26
N ILE A 60 7.55 -16.35 -11.55
CA ILE A 60 6.76 -15.24 -11.06
C ILE A 60 6.17 -14.40 -12.21
N ALA A 61 6.98 -14.09 -13.23
CA ALA A 61 6.52 -13.38 -14.41
C ALA A 61 5.40 -14.14 -15.14
N ALA A 62 5.61 -15.46 -15.35
CA ALA A 62 4.62 -16.31 -16.00
C ALA A 62 3.31 -16.37 -15.20
N ALA A 63 3.38 -16.52 -13.88
CA ALA A 63 2.20 -16.52 -13.01
C ALA A 63 1.45 -15.19 -13.04
N ALA A 64 2.16 -14.07 -13.13
CA ALA A 64 1.59 -12.73 -13.27
C ALA A 64 1.11 -12.40 -14.71
N GLY A 65 1.18 -13.36 -15.65
CA GLY A 65 0.79 -13.14 -17.05
C GLY A 65 1.73 -12.19 -17.81
N MET A 66 3.00 -12.13 -17.42
CA MET A 66 4.00 -11.22 -17.97
C MET A 66 5.15 -11.96 -18.65
N GLN A 67 5.88 -11.24 -19.51
CA GLN A 67 7.11 -11.78 -20.12
C GLN A 67 8.22 -11.95 -19.07
N SER A 68 9.14 -12.89 -19.28
CA SER A 68 10.17 -13.27 -18.31
C SER A 68 11.13 -12.14 -17.88
N GLY A 69 11.31 -11.12 -18.70
CA GLY A 69 12.11 -9.93 -18.36
C GLY A 69 11.38 -8.85 -17.58
N SER A 70 10.04 -8.92 -17.51
CA SER A 70 9.21 -7.86 -16.89
C SER A 70 9.48 -7.62 -15.40
N PRO A 71 9.79 -8.63 -14.56
CA PRO A 71 10.09 -8.40 -13.16
C PRO A 71 11.26 -7.44 -12.93
N PHE A 72 12.29 -7.47 -13.79
CA PHE A 72 13.48 -6.61 -13.66
C PHE A 72 13.20 -5.13 -13.96
N TYR A 73 12.08 -4.81 -14.61
CA TYR A 73 11.62 -3.43 -14.74
C TYR A 73 11.18 -2.85 -13.39
N PHE A 74 10.57 -3.68 -12.54
CA PHE A 74 10.02 -3.24 -11.25
C PHE A 74 10.96 -3.54 -10.07
N PHE A 75 11.74 -4.61 -10.16
CA PHE A 75 12.59 -5.11 -9.08
C PHE A 75 13.96 -5.51 -9.62
N GLN A 76 15.02 -4.98 -9.03
CA GLN A 76 16.39 -5.22 -9.46
C GLN A 76 16.84 -6.67 -9.29
N SER A 77 16.22 -7.42 -8.37
CA SER A 77 16.56 -8.80 -8.05
C SER A 77 15.38 -9.56 -7.45
N LYS A 78 15.53 -10.90 -7.36
CA LYS A 78 14.59 -11.74 -6.61
C LYS A 78 14.56 -11.38 -5.12
N GLN A 79 15.69 -10.94 -4.57
CA GLN A 79 15.80 -10.42 -3.20
C GLN A 79 14.96 -9.14 -3.01
N ALA A 80 15.07 -8.18 -3.92
CA ALA A 80 14.26 -6.97 -3.87
C ALA A 80 12.76 -7.27 -3.94
N LEU A 81 12.37 -8.30 -4.68
CA LEU A 81 10.98 -8.75 -4.75
C LEU A 81 10.54 -9.44 -3.45
N LEU A 82 11.39 -10.28 -2.83
CA LEU A 82 11.12 -10.87 -1.51
C LEU A 82 10.92 -9.78 -0.44
N HIS A 83 11.81 -8.80 -0.42
CA HIS A 83 11.69 -7.66 0.48
C HIS A 83 10.37 -6.89 0.26
N ALA A 84 10.00 -6.65 -0.99
CA ALA A 84 8.74 -5.98 -1.32
C ALA A 84 7.51 -6.78 -0.86
N VAL A 85 7.50 -8.11 -1.01
CA VAL A 85 6.44 -9.00 -0.49
C VAL A 85 6.24 -8.80 1.00
N MET A 86 7.33 -8.84 1.77
CA MET A 86 7.28 -8.70 3.22
C MET A 86 6.86 -7.29 3.65
N GLN A 87 7.49 -6.27 3.06
CA GLN A 87 7.26 -4.86 3.41
C GLN A 87 5.84 -4.42 3.07
N GLU A 88 5.37 -4.71 1.85
CA GLU A 88 4.04 -4.25 1.41
C GLU A 88 2.91 -5.05 2.07
N GLY A 89 3.13 -6.34 2.31
CA GLY A 89 2.19 -7.15 3.08
C GLY A 89 2.00 -6.59 4.49
N MET A 90 3.08 -6.29 5.19
CA MET A 90 3.02 -5.69 6.53
C MET A 90 2.43 -4.27 6.50
N ALA A 91 2.83 -3.44 5.54
CA ALA A 91 2.29 -2.08 5.41
C ALA A 91 0.77 -2.10 5.16
N SER A 92 0.29 -3.02 4.33
CA SER A 92 -1.13 -3.22 4.06
C SER A 92 -1.90 -3.66 5.31
N ALA A 93 -1.35 -4.60 6.08
CA ALA A 93 -1.94 -5.07 7.34
C ALA A 93 -2.06 -3.94 8.37
N VAL A 94 -1.01 -3.13 8.54
CA VAL A 94 -1.01 -1.98 9.46
C VAL A 94 -2.00 -0.90 9.00
N ALA A 95 -2.03 -0.59 7.71
CA ALA A 95 -2.96 0.39 7.16
C ALA A 95 -4.41 -0.06 7.31
N GLY A 96 -4.72 -1.33 7.04
CA GLY A 96 -6.05 -1.91 7.22
C GLY A 96 -6.50 -1.86 8.68
N GLN A 97 -5.60 -2.16 9.63
CA GLN A 97 -5.87 -2.04 11.06
C GLN A 97 -6.21 -0.61 11.46
N ALA A 98 -5.43 0.37 10.99
CA ALA A 98 -5.68 1.78 11.28
C ALA A 98 -7.03 2.25 10.70
N GLN A 99 -7.37 1.82 9.48
CA GLN A 99 -8.65 2.12 8.86
C GLN A 99 -9.83 1.49 9.62
N ALA A 100 -9.71 0.22 10.03
CA ALA A 100 -10.75 -0.47 10.78
C ALA A 100 -11.01 0.21 12.14
N LEU A 101 -9.97 0.67 12.83
CA LEU A 101 -10.12 1.46 14.06
C LEU A 101 -10.72 2.83 13.81
N ALA A 102 -10.30 3.53 12.75
CA ALA A 102 -10.82 4.84 12.41
C ALA A 102 -12.33 4.81 12.08
N ALA A 103 -12.78 3.73 11.43
CA ALA A 103 -14.19 3.52 11.10
C ALA A 103 -15.12 3.41 12.33
N LEU A 104 -14.60 2.99 13.48
CA LEU A 104 -15.36 2.95 14.74
C LEU A 104 -15.60 4.35 15.34
N GLY A 105 -14.79 5.33 14.94
CA GLY A 105 -14.83 6.68 15.51
C GLY A 105 -14.07 6.81 16.83
N ALA A 106 -13.71 8.05 17.17
CA ALA A 106 -12.84 8.36 18.31
C ALA A 106 -13.43 7.93 19.68
N ARG A 107 -14.76 7.98 19.80
CA ARG A 107 -15.49 7.68 21.05
C ARG A 107 -15.90 6.22 21.23
N ALA A 108 -15.53 5.34 20.30
CA ALA A 108 -15.87 3.93 20.40
C ALA A 108 -15.33 3.30 21.69
N PRO A 109 -16.14 2.44 22.36
CA PRO A 109 -15.71 1.76 23.59
C PRO A 109 -14.46 0.88 23.35
N ALA A 110 -13.61 0.77 24.37
CA ALA A 110 -12.38 -0.03 24.31
C ALA A 110 -12.66 -1.50 23.90
N ARG A 111 -13.77 -2.07 24.36
CA ARG A 111 -14.20 -3.43 24.00
C ARG A 111 -14.42 -3.58 22.48
N GLU A 112 -15.03 -2.60 21.82
CA GLU A 112 -15.28 -2.63 20.38
C GLU A 112 -13.97 -2.48 19.61
N LYS A 113 -13.10 -1.57 20.06
CA LYS A 113 -11.75 -1.42 19.50
C LYS A 113 -10.98 -2.72 19.58
N LEU A 114 -10.96 -3.38 20.73
CA LEU A 114 -10.29 -4.67 20.91
C LEU A 114 -10.88 -5.75 20.00
N ARG A 115 -12.21 -5.86 19.93
CA ARG A 115 -12.87 -6.82 19.04
C ARG A 115 -12.49 -6.60 17.57
N THR A 116 -12.43 -5.35 17.13
CA THR A 116 -12.02 -4.98 15.76
C THR A 116 -10.56 -5.33 15.50
N LEU A 117 -9.67 -5.07 16.44
CA LEU A 117 -8.25 -5.44 16.34
C LEU A 117 -8.08 -6.96 16.20
N VAL A 118 -8.74 -7.73 17.07
CA VAL A 118 -8.68 -9.20 17.05
C VAL A 118 -9.22 -9.74 15.71
N ARG A 119 -10.38 -9.24 15.26
CA ARG A 119 -10.94 -9.64 13.97
C ARG A 119 -9.98 -9.35 12.82
N HIS A 120 -9.49 -8.12 12.74
CA HIS A 120 -8.54 -7.73 11.69
C HIS A 120 -7.26 -8.57 11.72
N HIS A 121 -6.75 -8.89 12.91
CA HIS A 121 -5.59 -9.77 13.05
C HIS A 121 -5.84 -11.15 12.41
N PHE A 122 -6.99 -11.77 12.67
CA PHE A 122 -7.34 -13.03 12.04
C PHE A 122 -7.62 -12.90 10.52
N GLU A 123 -8.18 -11.80 10.07
CA GLU A 123 -8.34 -11.51 8.64
C GLU A 123 -6.99 -11.41 7.92
N VAL A 124 -5.98 -10.78 8.54
CA VAL A 124 -4.61 -10.71 8.01
C VAL A 124 -3.95 -12.09 7.97
N LEU A 125 -4.16 -12.93 9.00
CA LEU A 125 -3.53 -14.26 9.08
C LEU A 125 -4.17 -15.30 8.15
N LEU A 126 -5.48 -15.23 7.95
CA LEU A 126 -6.26 -16.30 7.33
C LEU A 126 -7.02 -15.87 6.06
N GLY A 127 -7.09 -14.56 5.82
CA GLY A 127 -7.84 -13.99 4.71
C GLY A 127 -7.09 -13.99 3.37
N PRO A 128 -7.75 -13.51 2.31
CA PRO A 128 -7.11 -13.31 1.02
C PRO A 128 -5.90 -12.36 1.14
N GLY A 129 -4.78 -12.73 0.53
CA GLY A 129 -3.53 -11.94 0.60
C GLY A 129 -2.67 -12.24 1.82
N SER A 130 -3.02 -13.25 2.65
CA SER A 130 -2.20 -13.70 3.79
C SER A 130 -0.91 -14.42 3.40
N ASP A 131 -0.63 -14.63 2.11
CA ASP A 131 0.54 -15.37 1.62
C ASP A 131 1.88 -14.78 2.09
N PHE A 132 1.93 -13.48 2.36
CA PHE A 132 3.14 -12.82 2.88
C PHE A 132 3.49 -13.28 4.31
N ILE A 133 2.53 -13.73 5.11
CA ILE A 133 2.76 -14.16 6.51
C ILE A 133 3.72 -15.35 6.58
N PRO A 134 3.44 -16.52 5.93
CA PRO A 134 4.40 -17.61 5.91
C PRO A 134 5.71 -17.23 5.23
N VAL A 135 5.70 -16.39 4.19
CA VAL A 135 6.93 -15.88 3.59
C VAL A 135 7.77 -15.12 4.63
N MET A 136 7.17 -14.22 5.41
CA MET A 136 7.86 -13.54 6.52
C MET A 136 8.42 -14.49 7.57
N LEU A 137 7.66 -15.53 7.94
CA LEU A 137 8.04 -16.44 9.02
C LEU A 137 9.17 -17.40 8.61
N TYR A 138 9.21 -17.82 7.36
CA TYR A 138 10.11 -18.89 6.92
C TYR A 138 11.24 -18.41 6.00
N GLU A 139 11.04 -17.33 5.23
CA GLU A 139 11.97 -16.87 4.22
C GLU A 139 12.79 -15.62 4.65
N TRP A 140 12.59 -15.09 5.86
CA TRP A 140 13.33 -13.91 6.33
C TRP A 140 14.86 -14.12 6.35
N ARG A 141 15.32 -15.37 6.50
CA ARG A 141 16.74 -15.76 6.46
C ARG A 141 17.34 -15.70 5.05
N SER A 142 16.49 -15.71 4.04
CA SER A 142 16.91 -15.56 2.64
C SER A 142 17.08 -14.09 2.23
N LEU A 143 16.81 -13.13 3.13
CA LEU A 143 17.13 -11.72 2.90
C LEU A 143 18.64 -11.50 3.07
N ASP A 144 19.22 -10.78 2.11
CA ASP A 144 20.62 -10.33 2.23
C ASP A 144 20.72 -9.36 3.41
N HIS A 145 21.70 -9.57 4.26
CA HIS A 145 22.04 -8.64 5.34
C HIS A 145 22.93 -7.54 4.74
N GLU A 146 22.34 -6.39 4.42
CA GLU A 146 23.08 -5.16 4.17
C GLU A 146 23.51 -4.49 5.48
#